data_2b9c01c63c288e3fcb006d726920073a
#
_entry.id   2b9c01c63c288e3fcb006d726920073a
#
_cell.length_a   1.000
_cell.length_b   1.000
_cell.length_c   1.000
_cell.angle_alpha   90.00
_cell.angle_beta   90.00
_cell.angle_gamma   90.00
#
_symmetry.space_group_name_H-M   'P 1'
#
loop_
_entity.id
_entity.type
_entity.pdbx_description
1 polymer ?
#
loop_
_entity_poly.entity_id
_entity_poly.type
_entity_poly.pdbx_seq_one_letter_code
_entity_poly.pdbx_strand_id
1 'polypeptide(L)'
;MMQINPEFTAYFADQTALFDQVMALRGKVYRELENRRTQRIILGNNAYFIKQHFGVGWKEIVKNLLQLRLPVLSAKNEWQAIQKLKLLNIPTQTIVGYGCRGLNPASRQSFLITQELPKHISLEDFCVSWRSQPPSFRLKQRLIREVARIARLLHEHGVNHRDFYICHFLLDLNDYSHDNITIYLIDLHRAQLRQQTPARWIIKDLAGLYFSSKDIGLTRRDVLRFMKEYRNTSLSSILNKETYFWQKVKERGDQLYRKHAR
;
A
#
# COMPACT_ATOMS: atom_id res chain seq x y z
N MET A 1 23.68 3.89 -3.73
CA MET A 1 22.82 3.59 -4.89
C MET A 1 21.83 4.73 -5.04
N MET A 2 21.74 5.31 -6.23
CA MET A 2 20.81 6.42 -6.52
C MET A 2 20.27 6.23 -7.95
N GLN A 3 18.96 6.40 -8.11
CA GLN A 3 18.24 6.39 -9.38
C GLN A 3 17.19 7.48 -9.33
N ILE A 4 17.29 8.48 -10.17
CA ILE A 4 16.36 9.61 -10.24
C ILE A 4 16.07 9.92 -11.70
N ASN A 5 14.81 10.24 -12.00
CA ASN A 5 14.39 10.64 -13.34
C ASN A 5 15.13 11.93 -13.77
N PRO A 6 15.66 12.00 -14.99
CA PRO A 6 16.32 13.19 -15.53
C PRO A 6 15.48 14.47 -15.45
N GLU A 7 14.18 14.39 -15.67
CA GLU A 7 13.27 15.53 -15.54
C GLU A 7 13.26 16.13 -14.14
N PHE A 8 13.35 15.28 -13.11
CA PHE A 8 13.43 15.74 -11.72
C PHE A 8 14.81 16.30 -11.41
N THR A 9 15.89 15.70 -11.91
CA THR A 9 17.26 16.19 -11.67
C THR A 9 17.52 17.54 -12.31
N ALA A 10 16.79 17.90 -13.38
CA ALA A 10 16.90 19.21 -14.04
C ALA A 10 16.56 20.41 -13.13
N TYR A 11 15.86 20.18 -12.02
CA TYR A 11 15.62 21.24 -11.03
C TYR A 11 16.80 21.55 -10.12
N PHE A 12 17.93 20.82 -10.24
CA PHE A 12 19.10 20.96 -9.39
C PHE A 12 20.33 21.29 -10.23
N ALA A 13 21.01 22.41 -9.88
CA ALA A 13 22.18 22.88 -10.61
C ALA A 13 23.41 21.98 -10.42
N ASP A 14 23.59 21.48 -9.17
CA ASP A 14 24.74 20.63 -8.84
C ASP A 14 24.33 19.15 -8.71
N GLN A 15 24.67 18.36 -9.73
CA GLN A 15 24.41 16.94 -9.79
C GLN A 15 25.29 16.12 -8.83
N THR A 16 26.44 16.66 -8.39
CA THR A 16 27.35 15.94 -7.49
C THR A 16 26.82 15.91 -6.06
N ALA A 17 26.11 16.95 -5.63
CA ALA A 17 25.49 17.07 -4.33
C ALA A 17 23.99 16.67 -4.32
N LEU A 18 23.50 16.05 -5.37
CA LEU A 18 22.06 15.79 -5.59
C LEU A 18 21.41 15.03 -4.42
N PHE A 19 22.11 14.04 -3.83
CA PHE A 19 21.57 13.31 -2.67
C PHE A 19 21.29 14.24 -1.50
N ASP A 20 22.24 15.12 -1.17
CA ASP A 20 22.13 16.05 -0.04
C ASP A 20 21.09 17.13 -0.31
N GLN A 21 21.02 17.62 -1.55
CA GLN A 21 19.99 18.57 -1.97
C GLN A 21 18.57 17.97 -1.82
N VAL A 22 18.37 16.72 -2.25
CA VAL A 22 17.08 16.03 -2.07
C VAL A 22 16.76 15.80 -0.59
N MET A 23 17.76 15.44 0.23
CA MET A 23 17.57 15.29 1.67
C MET A 23 17.31 16.63 2.39
N ALA A 24 17.76 17.75 1.81
CA ALA A 24 17.53 19.10 2.32
C ALA A 24 16.19 19.71 1.88
N LEU A 25 15.49 19.15 0.89
CA LEU A 25 14.21 19.68 0.42
C LEU A 25 13.21 19.83 1.57
N ARG A 26 12.45 20.94 1.50
CA ARG A 26 11.38 21.25 2.46
C ARG A 26 10.08 21.53 1.69
N GLY A 27 8.98 21.07 2.25
CA GLY A 27 7.64 21.26 1.71
C GLY A 27 6.57 21.10 2.77
N LYS A 28 5.33 20.93 2.37
CA LYS A 28 4.22 20.66 3.29
C LYS A 28 4.42 19.27 3.92
N VAL A 29 4.66 19.24 5.23
CA VAL A 29 4.85 17.99 5.97
C VAL A 29 3.49 17.33 6.23
N TYR A 30 3.37 16.06 5.88
CA TYR A 30 2.19 15.22 6.14
C TYR A 30 2.41 14.28 7.33
N ARG A 31 3.66 13.84 7.50
CA ARG A 31 4.03 12.98 8.62
C ARG A 31 5.48 13.22 8.99
N GLU A 32 5.73 13.42 10.26
CA GLU A 32 7.07 13.55 10.81
C GLU A 32 7.23 12.63 12.02
N LEU A 33 8.29 11.87 12.02
CA LEU A 33 8.76 11.07 13.13
C LEU A 33 10.24 11.41 13.31
N GLU A 34 10.82 11.10 14.46
CA GLU A 34 12.22 11.38 14.78
C GLU A 34 13.20 11.00 13.63
N ASN A 35 12.94 9.90 12.96
CA ASN A 35 13.84 9.31 11.95
C ASN A 35 13.29 9.35 10.53
N ARG A 36 12.09 9.85 10.31
CA ARG A 36 11.42 9.83 9.00
C ARG A 36 10.55 11.05 8.80
N ARG A 37 10.57 11.58 7.58
CA ARG A 37 9.66 12.65 7.16
C ARG A 37 9.00 12.29 5.84
N THR A 38 7.70 12.51 5.75
CA THR A 38 6.93 12.48 4.50
C THR A 38 6.40 13.88 4.24
N GLN A 39 6.77 14.43 3.10
CA GLN A 39 6.37 15.78 2.72
C GLN A 39 5.99 15.87 1.25
N ARG A 40 5.15 16.83 0.92
CA ARG A 40 4.77 17.19 -0.44
C ARG A 40 5.54 18.42 -0.85
N ILE A 41 6.14 18.36 -2.03
CA ILE A 41 6.84 19.49 -2.65
C ILE A 41 6.24 19.78 -4.01
N ILE A 42 6.44 21.01 -4.49
CA ILE A 42 6.08 21.43 -5.85
C ILE A 42 7.37 21.88 -6.51
N LEU A 43 7.69 21.32 -7.67
CA LEU A 43 8.79 21.73 -8.52
C LEU A 43 8.25 21.97 -9.93
N GLY A 44 8.36 23.18 -10.41
CA GLY A 44 7.67 23.61 -11.63
C GLY A 44 6.15 23.43 -11.49
N ASN A 45 5.54 22.77 -12.46
CA ASN A 45 4.10 22.47 -12.46
C ASN A 45 3.75 21.10 -11.84
N ASN A 46 4.74 20.38 -11.31
CA ASN A 46 4.55 19.03 -10.81
C ASN A 46 4.63 18.98 -9.28
N ALA A 47 3.77 18.17 -8.69
CA ALA A 47 3.78 17.90 -7.27
C ALA A 47 4.33 16.48 -7.00
N TYR A 48 5.14 16.37 -5.94
CA TYR A 48 5.83 15.15 -5.56
C TYR A 48 5.68 14.89 -4.08
N PHE A 49 5.64 13.63 -3.69
CA PHE A 49 5.81 13.18 -2.32
C PHE A 49 7.23 12.67 -2.12
N ILE A 50 7.89 13.15 -1.08
CA ILE A 50 9.22 12.68 -0.68
C ILE A 50 9.11 12.04 0.69
N LYS A 51 9.55 10.79 0.77
CA LYS A 51 9.75 10.06 2.03
C LYS A 51 11.24 10.01 2.32
N GLN A 52 11.67 10.68 3.38
CA GLN A 52 13.07 10.76 3.81
C GLN A 52 13.27 9.91 5.07
N HIS A 53 14.36 9.18 5.13
CA HIS A 53 14.82 8.39 6.27
C HIS A 53 16.19 8.89 6.69
N PHE A 54 16.34 9.27 7.95
CA PHE A 54 17.56 9.88 8.51
C PHE A 54 18.41 8.92 9.34
N GLY A 55 18.06 7.61 9.33
CA GLY A 55 18.68 6.59 10.17
C GLY A 55 17.83 6.30 11.41
N VAL A 56 17.62 5.00 11.70
CA VAL A 56 16.70 4.58 12.77
C VAL A 56 17.35 4.48 14.16
N GLY A 57 18.70 4.57 14.24
CA GLY A 57 19.43 4.36 15.48
C GLY A 57 19.43 2.92 15.98
N TRP A 58 20.47 2.56 16.72
CA TRP A 58 20.60 1.19 17.27
C TRP A 58 19.52 0.85 18.30
N LYS A 59 19.07 1.81 19.10
CA LYS A 59 18.02 1.60 20.12
C LYS A 59 16.73 1.09 19.48
N GLU A 60 16.28 1.71 18.40
CA GLU A 60 15.05 1.31 17.71
C GLU A 60 15.21 -0.02 16.97
N ILE A 61 16.40 -0.30 16.42
CA ILE A 61 16.70 -1.59 15.78
C ILE A 61 16.58 -2.71 16.80
N VAL A 62 17.29 -2.59 17.95
CA VAL A 62 17.27 -3.59 19.02
C VAL A 62 15.87 -3.78 19.58
N LYS A 63 15.14 -2.71 19.85
CA LYS A 63 13.74 -2.75 20.30
C LYS A 63 12.84 -3.53 19.35
N ASN A 64 12.95 -3.29 18.05
CA ASN A 64 12.16 -4.02 17.05
C ASN A 64 12.54 -5.50 17.01
N LEU A 65 13.84 -5.84 17.09
CA LEU A 65 14.32 -7.23 17.11
C LEU A 65 13.83 -7.99 18.34
N LEU A 66 13.88 -7.37 19.52
CA LEU A 66 13.32 -7.94 20.76
C LEU A 66 11.82 -8.21 20.66
N GLN A 67 11.10 -7.41 19.87
CA GLN A 67 9.67 -7.63 19.57
C GLN A 67 9.43 -8.60 18.40
N LEU A 68 10.47 -9.29 17.92
CA LEU A 68 10.43 -10.16 16.73
C LEU A 68 9.86 -9.45 15.48
N ARG A 69 10.15 -8.16 15.35
CA ARG A 69 9.75 -7.32 14.21
C ARG A 69 10.99 -6.90 13.43
N LEU A 70 10.92 -6.98 12.11
CA LEU A 70 11.96 -6.42 11.25
C LEU A 70 11.78 -4.90 11.20
N PRO A 71 12.81 -4.10 11.56
CA PRO A 71 12.73 -2.65 11.44
C PRO A 71 12.73 -2.20 9.99
N VAL A 72 12.02 -1.11 9.70
CA VAL A 72 12.08 -0.46 8.38
C VAL A 72 13.31 0.45 8.38
N LEU A 73 14.42 -0.05 7.82
CA LEU A 73 15.73 0.62 7.85
C LEU A 73 15.92 1.67 6.75
N SER A 74 15.10 1.65 5.71
CA SER A 74 15.22 2.56 4.57
C SER A 74 13.99 2.53 3.68
N ALA A 75 13.90 3.45 2.72
CA ALA A 75 12.88 3.46 1.68
C ALA A 75 12.99 2.31 0.65
N LYS A 76 14.00 1.43 0.77
CA LYS A 76 14.27 0.36 -0.19
C LYS A 76 13.10 -0.61 -0.34
N ASN A 77 12.48 -1.01 0.78
CA ASN A 77 11.35 -1.93 0.75
C ASN A 77 10.17 -1.38 -0.07
N GLU A 78 9.83 -0.12 0.16
CA GLU A 78 8.74 0.53 -0.55
C GLU A 78 9.08 0.70 -2.03
N TRP A 79 10.30 1.14 -2.34
CA TRP A 79 10.79 1.25 -3.71
C TRP A 79 10.70 -0.07 -4.47
N GLN A 80 11.16 -1.18 -3.88
CA GLN A 80 11.08 -2.51 -4.49
C GLN A 80 9.64 -3.01 -4.65
N ALA A 81 8.79 -2.74 -3.66
CA ALA A 81 7.39 -3.12 -3.72
C ALA A 81 6.64 -2.37 -4.83
N ILE A 82 6.84 -1.05 -4.97
CA ILE A 82 6.26 -0.26 -6.07
C ILE A 82 6.71 -0.82 -7.42
N GLN A 83 8.01 -1.11 -7.60
CA GLN A 83 8.51 -1.72 -8.83
C GLN A 83 7.84 -3.07 -9.11
N LYS A 84 7.68 -3.91 -8.08
CA LYS A 84 7.02 -5.22 -8.23
C LYS A 84 5.56 -5.05 -8.64
N LEU A 85 4.80 -4.12 -8.02
CA LEU A 85 3.42 -3.84 -8.40
C LEU A 85 3.31 -3.36 -9.84
N LYS A 86 4.23 -2.50 -10.28
CA LYS A 86 4.29 -2.02 -11.67
C LYS A 86 4.48 -3.17 -12.66
N LEU A 87 5.36 -4.13 -12.37
CA LEU A 87 5.56 -5.33 -13.18
C LEU A 87 4.31 -6.24 -13.23
N LEU A 88 3.47 -6.20 -12.20
CA LEU A 88 2.21 -6.94 -12.10
C LEU A 88 1.02 -6.19 -12.71
N ASN A 89 1.24 -5.03 -13.32
CA ASN A 89 0.18 -4.14 -13.81
C ASN A 89 -0.86 -3.80 -12.72
N ILE A 90 -0.39 -3.60 -11.48
CA ILE A 90 -1.20 -3.08 -10.39
C ILE A 90 -0.92 -1.59 -10.28
N PRO A 91 -1.95 -0.72 -10.46
CA PRO A 91 -1.76 0.72 -10.31
C PRO A 91 -1.25 1.08 -8.91
N THR A 92 -0.23 1.92 -8.87
CA THR A 92 0.39 2.42 -7.64
C THR A 92 1.09 3.74 -7.94
N GLN A 93 1.80 4.30 -6.96
CA GLN A 93 2.54 5.54 -7.13
C GLN A 93 3.64 5.40 -8.19
N THR A 94 3.87 6.46 -8.98
CA THR A 94 4.96 6.50 -9.94
C THR A 94 6.25 6.93 -9.25
N ILE A 95 7.29 6.09 -9.29
CA ILE A 95 8.61 6.42 -8.77
C ILE A 95 9.25 7.45 -9.68
N VAL A 96 9.71 8.55 -9.08
CA VAL A 96 10.52 9.59 -9.71
C VAL A 96 11.98 9.46 -9.31
N GLY A 97 12.24 9.08 -8.07
CA GLY A 97 13.59 8.90 -7.58
C GLY A 97 13.70 8.03 -6.34
N TYR A 98 14.83 7.37 -6.22
CA TYR A 98 15.25 6.62 -5.04
C TYR A 98 16.72 6.84 -4.80
N GLY A 99 17.11 7.10 -3.56
CA GLY A 99 18.49 7.18 -3.13
C GLY A 99 18.72 6.53 -1.77
N CYS A 100 19.89 5.91 -1.62
CA CYS A 100 20.30 5.30 -0.36
C CYS A 100 21.81 5.44 -0.17
N ARG A 101 22.22 5.95 1.00
CA ARG A 101 23.63 6.19 1.39
C ARG A 101 23.88 5.65 2.80
N GLY A 102 25.08 5.14 3.03
CA GLY A 102 25.54 4.58 4.30
C GLY A 102 25.44 3.06 4.38
N LEU A 103 26.50 2.43 4.92
CA LEU A 103 26.59 0.98 5.15
C LEU A 103 26.00 0.60 6.50
N ASN A 104 26.18 1.45 7.52
CA ASN A 104 25.66 1.22 8.87
C ASN A 104 24.13 1.32 8.89
N PRO A 105 23.41 0.25 9.26
CA PRO A 105 21.94 0.23 9.30
C PRO A 105 21.31 1.31 10.17
N ALA A 106 21.98 1.68 11.28
CA ALA A 106 21.48 2.62 12.26
C ALA A 106 21.54 4.08 11.77
N SER A 107 22.52 4.43 10.90
CA SER A 107 22.72 5.78 10.36
C SER A 107 22.45 5.87 8.86
N ARG A 108 21.90 4.79 8.26
CA ARG A 108 21.60 4.74 6.83
C ARG A 108 20.56 5.78 6.46
N GLN A 109 20.90 6.64 5.50
CA GLN A 109 19.99 7.63 4.94
C GLN A 109 19.40 7.14 3.62
N SER A 110 18.15 7.46 3.38
CA SER A 110 17.51 7.16 2.09
C SER A 110 16.32 8.06 1.83
N PHE A 111 15.97 8.20 0.57
CA PHE A 111 14.74 8.84 0.16
C PHE A 111 14.02 8.04 -0.92
N LEU A 112 12.73 8.24 -1.01
CA LEU A 112 11.88 7.81 -2.12
C LEU A 112 11.05 9.01 -2.56
N ILE A 113 11.09 9.31 -3.85
CA ILE A 113 10.32 10.37 -4.49
C ILE A 113 9.29 9.71 -5.38
N THR A 114 8.04 10.06 -5.17
CA THR A 114 6.93 9.62 -6.03
C THR A 114 6.18 10.83 -6.55
N GLN A 115 5.66 10.71 -7.77
CA GLN A 115 4.75 11.70 -8.30
C GLN A 115 3.44 11.70 -7.51
N GLU A 116 2.84 12.86 -7.30
CA GLU A 116 1.50 12.95 -6.74
C GLU A 116 0.51 12.20 -7.63
N LEU A 117 -0.36 11.41 -7.02
CA LEU A 117 -1.40 10.72 -7.77
C LEU A 117 -2.44 11.72 -8.29
N PRO A 118 -3.12 11.40 -9.40
CA PRO A 118 -4.27 12.16 -9.87
C PRO A 118 -5.32 12.37 -8.77
N LYS A 119 -6.33 13.17 -9.04
CA LYS A 119 -7.44 13.38 -8.09
C LYS A 119 -8.05 12.03 -7.69
N HIS A 120 -7.98 11.70 -6.43
CA HIS A 120 -8.38 10.40 -5.91
C HIS A 120 -9.13 10.51 -4.58
N ILE A 121 -9.78 9.43 -4.19
CA ILE A 121 -10.41 9.25 -2.88
C ILE A 121 -10.10 7.84 -2.36
N SER A 122 -9.91 7.69 -1.05
CA SER A 122 -9.77 6.35 -0.48
C SER A 122 -11.08 5.56 -0.61
N LEU A 123 -11.01 4.24 -0.78
CA LEU A 123 -12.23 3.43 -0.78
C LEU A 123 -12.95 3.48 0.58
N GLU A 124 -12.24 3.74 1.67
CA GLU A 124 -12.85 3.95 2.97
C GLU A 124 -13.78 5.16 2.96
N ASP A 125 -13.28 6.32 2.51
CA ASP A 125 -14.07 7.56 2.42
C ASP A 125 -15.15 7.46 1.35
N PHE A 126 -14.83 6.86 0.20
CA PHE A 126 -15.78 6.68 -0.90
C PHE A 126 -16.99 5.82 -0.49
N CYS A 127 -16.78 4.85 0.37
CA CYS A 127 -17.83 3.92 0.80
C CYS A 127 -18.52 4.35 2.11
N VAL A 128 -18.15 5.48 2.73
CA VAL A 128 -18.65 5.90 4.04
C VAL A 128 -20.18 5.98 4.12
N SER A 129 -20.82 6.41 3.03
CA SER A 129 -22.29 6.56 2.96
C SER A 129 -23.03 5.30 2.48
N TRP A 130 -22.36 4.21 2.14
CA TRP A 130 -22.99 3.06 1.49
C TRP A 130 -24.02 2.31 2.33
N ARG A 131 -23.96 2.44 3.65
CA ARG A 131 -25.01 1.90 4.53
C ARG A 131 -26.35 2.60 4.37
N SER A 132 -26.32 3.93 4.23
CA SER A 132 -27.53 4.76 4.09
C SER A 132 -27.89 5.01 2.63
N GLN A 133 -26.89 5.09 1.77
CA GLN A 133 -27.04 5.35 0.34
C GLN A 133 -26.24 4.31 -0.47
N PRO A 134 -26.79 3.10 -0.66
CA PRO A 134 -26.10 2.04 -1.37
C PRO A 134 -25.77 2.45 -2.81
N PRO A 135 -24.56 2.17 -3.30
CA PRO A 135 -24.22 2.44 -4.69
C PRO A 135 -24.96 1.49 -5.64
N SER A 136 -24.92 1.78 -6.94
CA SER A 136 -25.44 0.84 -7.94
C SER A 136 -24.76 -0.52 -7.79
N PHE A 137 -25.52 -1.59 -8.04
CA PHE A 137 -25.00 -2.97 -8.00
C PHE A 137 -23.78 -3.14 -8.92
N ARG A 138 -23.81 -2.52 -10.11
CA ARG A 138 -22.74 -2.60 -11.12
C ARG A 138 -21.43 -1.99 -10.58
N LEU A 139 -21.51 -0.80 -9.97
CA LEU A 139 -20.35 -0.12 -9.39
C LEU A 139 -19.76 -0.94 -8.24
N LYS A 140 -20.59 -1.37 -7.29
CA LYS A 140 -20.14 -2.20 -6.16
C LYS A 140 -19.43 -3.47 -6.63
N GLN A 141 -20.02 -4.15 -7.61
CA GLN A 141 -19.46 -5.38 -8.17
C GLN A 141 -18.07 -5.15 -8.80
N ARG A 142 -17.90 -4.04 -9.52
CA ARG A 142 -16.63 -3.72 -10.19
C ARG A 142 -15.53 -3.39 -9.18
N LEU A 143 -15.83 -2.58 -8.17
CA LEU A 143 -14.88 -2.29 -7.10
C LEU A 143 -14.44 -3.56 -6.37
N ILE A 144 -15.38 -4.44 -6.02
CA ILE A 144 -15.07 -5.73 -5.37
C ILE A 144 -14.17 -6.59 -6.26
N ARG A 145 -14.45 -6.67 -7.56
CA ARG A 145 -13.62 -7.43 -8.51
C ARG A 145 -12.20 -6.88 -8.60
N GLU A 146 -12.08 -5.56 -8.71
CA GLU A 146 -10.76 -4.95 -8.85
C GLU A 146 -9.92 -5.10 -7.57
N VAL A 147 -10.50 -4.88 -6.39
CA VAL A 147 -9.82 -5.14 -5.11
C VAL A 147 -9.42 -6.62 -4.97
N ALA A 148 -10.30 -7.54 -5.36
CA ALA A 148 -10.01 -8.97 -5.34
C ALA A 148 -8.89 -9.35 -6.33
N ARG A 149 -8.89 -8.77 -7.54
CA ARG A 149 -7.84 -8.94 -8.55
C ARG A 149 -6.48 -8.48 -8.01
N ILE A 150 -6.43 -7.28 -7.43
CA ILE A 150 -5.20 -6.74 -6.82
C ILE A 150 -4.71 -7.67 -5.71
N ALA A 151 -5.58 -8.07 -4.78
CA ALA A 151 -5.24 -8.97 -3.69
C ALA A 151 -4.68 -10.32 -4.19
N ARG A 152 -5.32 -10.90 -5.21
CA ARG A 152 -4.88 -12.15 -5.83
C ARG A 152 -3.49 -12.00 -6.43
N LEU A 153 -3.30 -11.01 -7.30
CA LEU A 153 -2.01 -10.78 -7.98
C LEU A 153 -0.87 -10.57 -6.99
N LEU A 154 -1.08 -9.81 -5.91
CA LEU A 154 -0.08 -9.66 -4.86
C LEU A 154 0.33 -11.02 -4.29
N HIS A 155 -0.64 -11.78 -3.80
CA HIS A 155 -0.39 -13.01 -3.07
C HIS A 155 0.18 -14.12 -3.96
N GLU A 156 -0.29 -14.26 -5.19
CA GLU A 156 0.22 -15.22 -6.18
C GLU A 156 1.68 -14.95 -6.55
N HIS A 157 2.10 -13.67 -6.53
CA HIS A 157 3.44 -13.26 -6.91
C HIS A 157 4.38 -12.95 -5.72
N GLY A 158 4.08 -13.53 -4.58
CA GLY A 158 4.98 -13.48 -3.42
C GLY A 158 4.97 -12.16 -2.64
N VAL A 159 3.98 -11.31 -2.84
CA VAL A 159 3.86 -10.02 -2.14
C VAL A 159 2.80 -10.11 -1.05
N ASN A 160 3.15 -9.68 0.18
CA ASN A 160 2.16 -9.36 1.20
C ASN A 160 2.34 -7.93 1.70
N HIS A 161 1.23 -7.22 1.85
CA HIS A 161 1.20 -5.80 2.15
C HIS A 161 1.48 -5.49 3.63
N ARG A 162 0.95 -6.31 4.53
CA ARG A 162 0.97 -6.20 5.99
C ARG A 162 0.02 -5.16 6.60
N ASP A 163 -0.26 -4.08 5.89
CA ASP A 163 -1.24 -3.05 6.25
C ASP A 163 -2.32 -2.98 5.16
N PHE A 164 -2.91 -4.13 4.84
CA PHE A 164 -3.85 -4.31 3.73
C PHE A 164 -5.26 -3.90 4.15
N TYR A 165 -5.47 -2.59 4.25
CA TYR A 165 -6.72 -1.97 4.67
C TYR A 165 -7.36 -1.20 3.52
N ILE A 166 -8.69 -1.05 3.58
CA ILE A 166 -9.47 -0.40 2.52
C ILE A 166 -9.05 1.06 2.28
N CYS A 167 -8.54 1.77 3.29
CA CYS A 167 -8.03 3.13 3.17
C CYS A 167 -6.78 3.26 2.28
N HIS A 168 -6.06 2.17 2.03
CA HIS A 168 -4.89 2.17 1.16
C HIS A 168 -5.20 1.86 -0.31
N PHE A 169 -6.46 1.67 -0.63
CA PHE A 169 -6.96 1.57 -2.00
C PHE A 169 -7.55 2.92 -2.41
N LEU A 170 -6.91 3.61 -3.35
CA LEU A 170 -7.32 4.93 -3.80
C LEU A 170 -7.98 4.83 -5.18
N LEU A 171 -9.25 5.23 -5.25
CA LEU A 171 -10.01 5.31 -6.49
C LEU A 171 -9.61 6.57 -7.27
N ASP A 172 -9.23 6.43 -8.53
CA ASP A 172 -9.01 7.56 -9.42
C ASP A 172 -10.35 8.22 -9.77
N LEU A 173 -10.47 9.52 -9.50
CA LEU A 173 -11.68 10.28 -9.78
C LEU A 173 -11.72 10.90 -11.19
N ASN A 174 -10.59 10.93 -11.91
CA ASN A 174 -10.54 11.43 -13.27
C ASN A 174 -10.98 10.38 -14.30
N ASP A 175 -10.66 9.11 -14.00
CA ASP A 175 -11.00 7.96 -14.85
C ASP A 175 -12.22 7.19 -14.31
N TYR A 176 -13.03 7.87 -13.49
CA TYR A 176 -14.23 7.31 -12.88
C TYR A 176 -15.38 7.34 -13.90
N SER A 177 -15.30 6.45 -14.86
CA SER A 177 -16.42 6.11 -15.74
C SER A 177 -17.03 4.77 -15.31
N HIS A 178 -18.30 4.52 -15.67
CA HIS A 178 -18.94 3.24 -15.37
C HIS A 178 -18.21 2.05 -16.01
N ASP A 179 -17.30 2.29 -16.95
CA ASP A 179 -16.61 1.24 -17.69
C ASP A 179 -15.13 1.08 -17.33
N ASN A 180 -14.47 2.07 -16.75
CA ASN A 180 -13.07 1.98 -16.34
C ASN A 180 -12.91 2.39 -14.87
N ILE A 181 -12.37 1.50 -14.04
CA ILE A 181 -12.08 1.77 -12.63
C ILE A 181 -10.60 1.53 -12.39
N THR A 182 -9.89 2.61 -12.09
CA THR A 182 -8.49 2.54 -11.67
C THR A 182 -8.40 2.69 -10.16
N ILE A 183 -7.80 1.70 -9.49
CA ILE A 183 -7.56 1.70 -8.04
C ILE A 183 -6.07 1.60 -7.80
N TYR A 184 -5.48 2.65 -7.23
CA TYR A 184 -4.08 2.65 -6.80
C TYR A 184 -3.93 1.98 -5.43
N LEU A 185 -2.98 1.08 -5.30
CA LEU A 185 -2.58 0.53 -4.00
C LEU A 185 -1.36 1.29 -3.49
N ILE A 186 -1.45 1.82 -2.28
CA ILE A 186 -0.41 2.67 -1.66
C ILE A 186 0.06 2.12 -0.31
N ASP A 187 1.01 2.81 0.31
CA ASP A 187 1.59 2.53 1.64
C ASP A 187 2.31 1.18 1.74
N LEU A 188 3.18 0.93 0.77
CA LEU A 188 3.94 -0.32 0.62
C LEU A 188 5.19 -0.40 1.52
N HIS A 189 5.39 0.55 2.44
CA HIS A 189 6.62 0.64 3.25
C HIS A 189 6.90 -0.60 4.11
N ARG A 190 5.88 -1.40 4.46
CA ARG A 190 5.98 -2.66 5.22
C ARG A 190 5.77 -3.90 4.36
N ALA A 191 5.54 -3.74 3.06
CA ALA A 191 5.36 -4.85 2.16
C ALA A 191 6.58 -5.79 2.18
N GLN A 192 6.33 -7.07 1.99
CA GLN A 192 7.36 -8.10 1.94
C GLN A 192 7.29 -8.82 0.62
N LEU A 193 8.44 -8.98 -0.01
CA LEU A 193 8.61 -9.65 -1.30
C LEU A 193 9.27 -11.01 -1.08
N ARG A 194 8.70 -12.05 -1.67
CA ARG A 194 9.16 -13.45 -1.59
C ARG A 194 8.92 -14.15 -2.92
N GLN A 195 9.42 -15.35 -3.07
CA GLN A 195 9.05 -16.21 -4.20
C GLN A 195 7.59 -16.66 -4.09
N GLN A 196 7.12 -16.96 -2.87
CA GLN A 196 5.75 -17.37 -2.58
C GLN A 196 5.27 -16.73 -1.28
N THR A 197 4.02 -16.26 -1.25
CA THR A 197 3.42 -15.70 -0.03
C THR A 197 2.93 -16.83 0.88
N PRO A 198 3.48 -16.99 2.10
CA PRO A 198 2.99 -18.00 3.04
C PRO A 198 1.54 -17.74 3.46
N ALA A 199 0.76 -18.80 3.62
CA ALA A 199 -0.67 -18.72 3.95
C ALA A 199 -0.98 -17.82 5.17
N ARG A 200 -0.11 -17.85 6.19
CA ARG A 200 -0.26 -17.00 7.38
C ARG A 200 -0.27 -15.49 7.07
N TRP A 201 0.47 -15.06 6.06
CA TRP A 201 0.53 -13.65 5.64
C TRP A 201 -0.65 -13.30 4.75
N ILE A 202 -1.07 -14.22 3.88
CA ILE A 202 -2.30 -14.09 3.10
C ILE A 202 -3.51 -13.91 4.04
N ILE A 203 -3.62 -14.75 5.07
CA ILE A 203 -4.69 -14.63 6.08
C ILE A 203 -4.63 -13.29 6.79
N LYS A 204 -3.43 -12.79 7.11
CA LYS A 204 -3.28 -11.47 7.76
C LYS A 204 -3.75 -10.33 6.88
N ASP A 205 -3.35 -10.31 5.62
CA ASP A 205 -3.74 -9.27 4.68
C ASP A 205 -5.24 -9.31 4.42
N LEU A 206 -5.80 -10.47 4.08
CA LEU A 206 -7.25 -10.61 3.85
C LEU A 206 -8.09 -10.30 5.10
N ALA A 207 -7.60 -10.65 6.28
CA ALA A 207 -8.26 -10.30 7.54
C ALA A 207 -8.24 -8.79 7.82
N GLY A 208 -7.16 -8.10 7.46
CA GLY A 208 -7.06 -6.64 7.52
C GLY A 208 -8.06 -5.97 6.58
N LEU A 209 -8.13 -6.43 5.33
CA LEU A 209 -9.10 -5.95 4.35
C LEU A 209 -10.55 -6.21 4.82
N TYR A 210 -10.85 -7.42 5.26
CA TYR A 210 -12.17 -7.77 5.80
C TYR A 210 -12.54 -6.92 7.01
N PHE A 211 -11.62 -6.74 7.97
CA PHE A 211 -11.80 -5.88 9.13
C PHE A 211 -12.17 -4.45 8.74
N SER A 212 -11.36 -3.82 7.89
CA SER A 212 -11.53 -2.42 7.50
C SER A 212 -12.73 -2.17 6.59
N SER A 213 -13.30 -3.23 6.00
CA SER A 213 -14.48 -3.14 5.14
C SER A 213 -15.81 -3.53 5.83
N LYS A 214 -15.81 -3.83 7.14
CA LYS A 214 -17.03 -4.31 7.83
C LYS A 214 -18.14 -3.25 7.92
N ASP A 215 -17.75 -1.99 8.00
CA ASP A 215 -18.71 -0.89 8.25
C ASP A 215 -19.20 -0.19 6.98
N ILE A 216 -18.73 -0.58 5.80
CA ILE A 216 -19.12 0.06 4.53
C ILE A 216 -20.36 -0.56 3.86
N GLY A 217 -21.15 -1.36 4.57
CA GLY A 217 -22.42 -1.89 4.03
C GLY A 217 -22.27 -3.03 3.02
N LEU A 218 -21.20 -3.83 3.10
CA LEU A 218 -21.05 -5.05 2.30
C LEU A 218 -21.97 -6.16 2.84
N THR A 219 -22.58 -6.89 1.90
CA THR A 219 -23.45 -8.05 2.20
C THR A 219 -22.63 -9.35 2.16
N ARG A 220 -23.23 -10.43 2.70
CA ARG A 220 -22.66 -11.78 2.56
C ARG A 220 -22.40 -12.17 1.09
N ARG A 221 -23.29 -11.75 0.18
CA ARG A 221 -23.13 -11.99 -1.26
C ARG A 221 -21.91 -11.28 -1.83
N ASP A 222 -21.59 -10.09 -1.33
CA ASP A 222 -20.42 -9.32 -1.73
C ASP A 222 -19.13 -9.99 -1.29
N VAL A 223 -19.09 -10.52 -0.07
CA VAL A 223 -17.96 -11.31 0.45
C VAL A 223 -17.75 -12.58 -0.40
N LEU A 224 -18.81 -13.32 -0.73
CA LEU A 224 -18.72 -14.50 -1.57
C LEU A 224 -18.23 -14.15 -2.98
N ARG A 225 -18.64 -13.01 -3.52
CA ARG A 225 -18.15 -12.51 -4.81
C ARG A 225 -16.66 -12.21 -4.75
N PHE A 226 -16.21 -11.51 -3.70
CA PHE A 226 -14.78 -11.28 -3.47
C PHE A 226 -14.00 -12.61 -3.43
N MET A 227 -14.46 -13.61 -2.67
CA MET A 227 -13.80 -14.90 -2.57
C MET A 227 -13.66 -15.57 -3.94
N LYS A 228 -14.74 -15.55 -4.76
CA LYS A 228 -14.75 -16.12 -6.11
C LYS A 228 -13.72 -15.43 -7.02
N GLU A 229 -13.71 -14.11 -7.05
CA GLU A 229 -12.77 -13.32 -7.89
C GLU A 229 -11.32 -13.45 -7.39
N TYR A 230 -11.12 -13.47 -6.08
CA TYR A 230 -9.80 -13.65 -5.47
C TYR A 230 -9.20 -15.03 -5.79
N ARG A 231 -9.98 -16.08 -5.76
CA ARG A 231 -9.52 -17.44 -6.10
C ARG A 231 -9.60 -17.78 -7.58
N ASN A 232 -10.28 -16.96 -8.36
CA ASN A 232 -10.54 -17.20 -9.79
C ASN A 232 -11.09 -18.61 -10.05
N THR A 233 -12.02 -19.07 -9.21
CA THR A 233 -12.62 -20.42 -9.28
C THR A 233 -14.09 -20.42 -8.82
N SER A 234 -14.77 -21.56 -8.93
CA SER A 234 -16.17 -21.66 -8.52
C SER A 234 -16.35 -21.55 -7.00
N LEU A 235 -17.45 -20.94 -6.55
CA LEU A 235 -17.78 -20.86 -5.13
C LEU A 235 -17.94 -22.24 -4.49
N SER A 236 -18.47 -23.22 -5.21
CA SER A 236 -18.60 -24.61 -4.71
C SER A 236 -17.22 -25.19 -4.37
N SER A 237 -16.22 -25.00 -5.24
CA SER A 237 -14.85 -25.46 -4.97
C SER A 237 -14.26 -24.78 -3.73
N ILE A 238 -14.45 -23.46 -3.59
CA ILE A 238 -13.96 -22.68 -2.44
C ILE A 238 -14.60 -23.17 -1.13
N LEU A 239 -15.93 -23.31 -1.12
CA LEU A 239 -16.67 -23.70 0.09
C LEU A 239 -16.40 -25.15 0.50
N ASN A 240 -16.08 -26.04 -0.45
CA ASN A 240 -15.76 -27.42 -0.14
C ASN A 240 -14.31 -27.61 0.30
N LYS A 241 -13.35 -26.91 -0.32
CA LYS A 241 -11.91 -27.17 -0.14
C LYS A 241 -11.20 -26.16 0.78
N GLU A 242 -11.74 -24.96 0.96
CA GLU A 242 -11.03 -23.86 1.64
C GLU A 242 -11.81 -23.27 2.83
N THR A 243 -12.83 -23.97 3.33
CA THR A 243 -13.65 -23.48 4.47
C THR A 243 -12.79 -23.08 5.65
N TYR A 244 -11.80 -23.88 6.03
CA TYR A 244 -10.90 -23.60 7.15
C TYR A 244 -10.08 -22.31 6.93
N PHE A 245 -9.55 -22.12 5.71
CA PHE A 245 -8.77 -20.92 5.38
C PHE A 245 -9.62 -19.64 5.55
N TRP A 246 -10.82 -19.62 4.96
CA TRP A 246 -11.71 -18.46 5.02
C TRP A 246 -12.27 -18.22 6.42
N GLN A 247 -12.48 -19.27 7.19
CA GLN A 247 -12.83 -19.18 8.61
C GLN A 247 -11.71 -18.46 9.39
N LYS A 248 -10.44 -18.81 9.17
CA LYS A 248 -9.30 -18.11 9.80
C LYS A 248 -9.21 -16.64 9.42
N VAL A 249 -9.48 -16.30 8.15
CA VAL A 249 -9.56 -14.90 7.71
C VAL A 249 -10.65 -14.16 8.50
N LYS A 250 -11.85 -14.73 8.57
CA LYS A 250 -12.98 -14.15 9.30
C LYS A 250 -12.69 -13.98 10.79
N GLU A 251 -12.26 -15.04 11.47
CA GLU A 251 -11.96 -15.03 12.91
C GLU A 251 -10.95 -13.93 13.25
N ARG A 252 -9.89 -13.83 12.46
CA ARG A 252 -8.86 -12.81 12.66
C ARG A 252 -9.38 -11.40 12.40
N GLY A 253 -10.16 -11.18 11.35
CA GLY A 253 -10.78 -9.88 11.08
C GLY A 253 -11.78 -9.47 12.17
N ASP A 254 -12.56 -10.42 12.70
CA ASP A 254 -13.47 -10.18 13.81
C ASP A 254 -12.72 -9.85 15.12
N GLN A 255 -11.55 -10.46 15.34
CA GLN A 255 -10.67 -10.10 16.47
C GLN A 255 -10.13 -8.67 16.34
N LEU A 256 -9.69 -8.27 15.15
CA LEU A 256 -9.25 -6.91 14.87
C LEU A 256 -10.38 -5.91 15.12
N TYR A 257 -11.57 -6.19 14.62
CA TYR A 257 -12.75 -5.33 14.78
C TYR A 257 -13.11 -5.11 16.26
N ARG A 258 -13.16 -6.18 17.05
CA ARG A 258 -13.44 -6.08 18.50
C ARG A 258 -12.39 -5.28 19.29
N LYS A 259 -11.13 -5.26 18.81
CA LYS A 259 -10.07 -4.45 19.45
C LYS A 259 -10.18 -2.97 19.14
N HIS A 260 -10.73 -2.61 17.98
CA HIS A 260 -10.88 -1.22 17.54
C HIS A 260 -12.22 -0.60 17.96
N ALA A 261 -13.22 -1.42 18.26
CA ALA A 261 -14.52 -0.98 18.77
C ALA A 261 -14.54 -0.71 20.29
N ARG A 262 -13.41 -0.94 20.96
CA ARG A 262 -13.17 -0.59 22.38
C ARG A 262 -12.29 0.64 22.49
#